data_c9ffa75175ff0a2ab8e09bcd022e7d08
#
_entry.id   c9ffa75175ff0a2ab8e09bcd022e7d08
#
_cell.length_a   1.000
_cell.length_b   1.000
_cell.length_c   1.000
_cell.angle_alpha   90.00
_cell.angle_beta   90.00
_cell.angle_gamma   90.00
#
_symmetry.space_group_name_H-M   'P 1'
#
loop_
_entity.id
_entity.type
_entity.pdbx_description
1 polymer ?
#
loop_
_entity_poly.entity_id
_entity_poly.type
_entity_poly.pdbx_seq_one_letter_code
_entity_poly.pdbx_strand_id
1 'polypeptide(L)'
;NVSTANDLAKMVRAAHRYPLIREFSTTSDAVVDIGGRDLAYHNTNPLVKSTAWDVGLSKTGYIQEAGKCLVMQARVADKPVVIVLLDSAGKQTRVGDANRIKRWMETTQVSHKSTTHAKLGPKGVRLAG
;
A
#
# COMPACT_ATOMS: atom_id res chain seq x y z
N ASN A 1 10.22 4.69 22.16
CA ASN A 1 8.88 4.52 21.55
C ASN A 1 8.76 3.13 20.95
N VAL A 2 7.68 2.42 21.28
CA VAL A 2 7.39 1.07 20.80
C VAL A 2 5.97 1.05 20.25
N SER A 3 5.72 0.30 19.17
CA SER A 3 4.39 0.12 18.58
C SER A 3 4.25 -1.29 18.00
N THR A 4 3.04 -1.63 17.59
CA THR A 4 2.71 -2.88 16.92
C THR A 4 2.21 -2.62 15.50
N ALA A 5 2.24 -3.61 14.63
CA ALA A 5 1.68 -3.48 13.27
C ALA A 5 0.17 -3.13 13.31
N ASN A 6 -0.58 -3.69 14.24
CA ASN A 6 -2.01 -3.40 14.40
C ASN A 6 -2.27 -1.95 14.83
N ASP A 7 -1.49 -1.41 15.75
CA ASP A 7 -1.66 -0.03 16.20
C ASP A 7 -1.22 0.97 15.12
N LEU A 8 -0.16 0.67 14.39
CA LEU A 8 0.24 1.45 13.22
C LEU A 8 -0.82 1.42 12.11
N ALA A 9 -1.48 0.28 11.90
CA ALA A 9 -2.58 0.20 10.94
C ALA A 9 -3.77 1.08 11.35
N LYS A 10 -4.12 1.13 12.64
CA LYS A 10 -5.15 2.06 13.15
C LYS A 10 -4.74 3.51 12.93
N MET A 11 -3.48 3.85 13.22
CA MET A 11 -2.94 5.20 13.00
C MET A 11 -2.98 5.60 11.52
N VAL A 12 -2.59 4.72 10.61
CA VAL A 12 -2.64 4.96 9.16
C VAL A 12 -4.06 5.20 8.69
N ARG A 13 -5.03 4.41 9.17
CA ARG A 13 -6.45 4.61 8.86
C ARG A 13 -6.98 5.97 9.34
N ALA A 14 -6.56 6.41 10.52
CA ALA A 14 -6.90 7.73 11.03
C ALA A 14 -6.24 8.84 10.21
N ALA A 15 -4.94 8.74 9.94
CA ALA A 15 -4.17 9.70 9.15
C ALA A 15 -4.69 9.86 7.72
N HIS A 16 -5.17 8.77 7.10
CA HIS A 16 -5.71 8.79 5.74
C HIS A 16 -6.99 9.66 5.59
N ARG A 17 -7.64 10.02 6.69
CA ARG A 17 -8.80 10.94 6.66
C ARG A 17 -8.39 12.38 6.38
N TYR A 18 -7.13 12.72 6.57
CA TYR A 18 -6.62 14.09 6.41
C TYR A 18 -6.07 14.29 4.98
N PRO A 19 -6.71 15.15 4.16
CA PRO A 19 -6.28 15.35 2.77
C PRO A 19 -4.82 15.77 2.63
N LEU A 20 -4.33 16.68 3.49
CA LEU A 20 -2.94 17.15 3.43
C LEU A 20 -1.93 16.03 3.73
N ILE A 21 -2.26 15.11 4.65
CA ILE A 21 -1.39 13.97 4.94
C ILE A 21 -1.31 13.06 3.71
N ARG A 22 -2.45 12.80 3.06
CA ARG A 22 -2.45 12.02 1.80
C ARG A 22 -1.62 12.68 0.72
N GLU A 23 -1.86 13.96 0.46
CA GLU A 23 -1.17 14.72 -0.56
C GLU A 23 0.34 14.71 -0.35
N PHE A 24 0.82 15.17 0.81
CA PHE A 24 2.25 15.27 1.07
C PHE A 24 2.95 13.91 1.19
N SER A 25 2.28 12.89 1.70
CA SER A 25 2.88 11.56 1.82
C SER A 25 2.95 10.78 0.50
N THR A 26 2.21 11.20 -0.52
CA THR A 26 2.18 10.58 -1.85
C THR A 26 2.75 11.48 -2.96
N THR A 27 3.19 12.67 -2.64
CA THR A 27 3.94 13.52 -3.57
C THR A 27 5.25 12.81 -3.93
N SER A 28 5.48 12.58 -5.22
CA SER A 28 6.64 11.83 -5.70
C SER A 28 7.95 12.62 -5.57
N ASP A 29 7.88 13.90 -5.91
CA ASP A 29 9.02 14.78 -5.96
C ASP A 29 8.60 16.20 -5.55
N ALA A 30 9.50 16.94 -4.92
CA ALA A 30 9.32 18.34 -4.60
C ALA A 30 10.64 19.08 -4.76
N VAL A 31 10.58 20.31 -5.24
CA VAL A 31 11.71 21.22 -5.26
C VAL A 31 11.40 22.38 -4.32
N VAL A 32 12.31 22.66 -3.42
CA VAL A 32 12.19 23.74 -2.44
C VAL A 32 13.36 24.68 -2.59
N ASP A 33 13.07 25.97 -2.83
CA ASP A 33 14.10 27.01 -2.80
C ASP A 33 14.44 27.37 -1.34
N ILE A 34 15.69 27.20 -0.99
CA ILE A 34 16.21 27.61 0.31
C ILE A 34 17.35 28.61 0.10
N GLY A 35 17.01 29.90 0.20
CA GLY A 35 17.98 30.98 0.08
C GLY A 35 18.65 31.06 -1.31
N GLY A 36 17.90 30.87 -2.39
CA GLY A 36 18.38 30.89 -3.77
C GLY A 36 19.04 29.59 -4.23
N ARG A 37 18.85 28.50 -3.48
CA ARG A 37 19.27 27.14 -3.86
C ARG A 37 18.06 26.22 -3.95
N ASP A 38 17.89 25.62 -5.12
CA ASP A 38 16.88 24.58 -5.33
C ASP A 38 17.33 23.24 -4.73
N LEU A 39 16.59 22.75 -3.75
CA LEU A 39 16.78 21.42 -3.19
C LEU A 39 15.67 20.49 -3.69
N ALA A 40 16.07 19.42 -4.38
CA ALA A 40 15.16 18.40 -4.85
C ALA A 40 14.98 17.30 -3.78
N TYR A 41 13.73 16.99 -3.47
CA TYR A 41 13.34 15.91 -2.58
C TYR A 41 12.58 14.85 -3.37
N HIS A 42 12.86 13.59 -3.06
CA HIS A 42 12.20 12.45 -3.67
C HIS A 42 11.50 11.61 -2.60
N ASN A 43 10.31 11.12 -2.92
CA ASN A 43 9.62 10.19 -2.03
C ASN A 43 10.47 8.93 -1.81
N THR A 44 10.64 8.56 -0.57
CA THR A 44 11.47 7.42 -0.19
C THR A 44 10.81 6.07 -0.47
N ASN A 45 9.50 6.06 -0.78
CA ASN A 45 8.79 4.86 -1.23
C ASN A 45 8.63 4.89 -2.76
N PRO A 46 9.36 4.05 -3.52
CA PRO A 46 9.28 4.05 -4.98
C PRO A 46 7.91 3.61 -5.52
N LEU A 47 7.08 2.95 -4.70
CA LEU A 47 5.73 2.53 -5.10
C LEU A 47 4.80 3.72 -5.36
N VAL A 48 5.08 4.88 -4.77
CA VAL A 48 4.33 6.12 -5.01
C VAL A 48 4.41 6.57 -6.48
N LYS A 49 5.54 6.31 -7.15
CA LYS A 49 5.74 6.63 -8.58
C LYS A 49 5.25 5.54 -9.52
N SER A 50 4.93 4.36 -8.99
CA SER A 50 4.57 3.20 -9.80
C SER A 50 3.14 3.31 -10.33
N THR A 51 2.95 3.21 -11.63
CA THR A 51 1.63 3.15 -12.27
C THR A 51 0.84 1.89 -11.91
N ALA A 52 1.51 0.86 -11.38
CA ALA A 52 0.87 -0.37 -10.90
C ALA A 52 0.28 -0.24 -9.50
N TRP A 53 0.49 0.88 -8.82
CA TRP A 53 0.02 1.12 -7.46
C TRP A 53 -0.84 2.39 -7.38
N ASP A 54 -1.95 2.29 -6.65
CA ASP A 54 -2.78 3.42 -6.24
C ASP A 54 -2.57 3.66 -4.75
N VAL A 55 -1.55 4.45 -4.42
CA VAL A 55 -1.13 4.74 -3.05
C VAL A 55 -1.83 5.99 -2.53
N GLY A 56 -2.60 5.84 -1.46
CA GLY A 56 -3.32 6.93 -0.82
C GLY A 56 -2.60 7.56 0.38
N LEU A 57 -1.64 6.87 0.97
CA LEU A 57 -0.78 7.36 2.05
C LEU A 57 0.47 6.48 2.12
N SER A 58 1.63 7.08 2.37
CA SER A 58 2.87 6.34 2.51
C SER A 58 3.81 7.00 3.51
N LYS A 59 4.47 6.20 4.35
CA LYS A 59 5.57 6.64 5.21
C LYS A 59 6.58 5.53 5.40
N THR A 60 7.82 5.80 5.07
CA THR A 60 8.94 4.91 5.42
C THR A 60 9.60 5.36 6.72
N GLY A 61 10.29 4.47 7.38
CA GLY A 61 11.10 4.75 8.55
C GLY A 61 12.31 3.84 8.63
N TYR A 62 13.36 4.33 9.27
CA TYR A 62 14.52 3.54 9.61
C TYR A 62 15.19 4.09 10.85
N ILE A 63 15.35 3.25 11.83
CA ILE A 63 16.33 3.35 12.91
C ILE A 63 16.94 1.98 13.13
N GLN A 64 18.08 1.91 13.77
CA GLN A 64 18.79 0.65 13.95
C GLN A 64 17.96 -0.37 14.73
N GLU A 65 17.23 0.10 15.76
CA GLU A 65 16.40 -0.74 16.63
C GLU A 65 15.12 -1.25 15.98
N ALA A 66 14.58 -0.52 15.02
CA ALA A 66 13.31 -0.86 14.35
C ALA A 66 13.49 -1.48 12.96
N GLY A 67 14.71 -1.46 12.43
CA GLY A 67 14.96 -1.86 11.06
C GLY A 67 14.30 -0.94 10.02
N LYS A 68 14.17 -1.39 8.79
CA LYS A 68 13.53 -0.63 7.73
C LYS A 68 12.02 -0.91 7.72
N CYS A 69 11.23 0.15 7.91
CA CYS A 69 9.79 0.07 8.04
C CYS A 69 9.06 0.76 6.89
N LEU A 70 7.87 0.29 6.59
CA LEU A 70 6.92 0.91 5.67
C LEU A 70 5.52 0.79 6.24
N VAL A 71 4.79 1.90 6.30
CA VAL A 71 3.35 1.91 6.44
C VAL A 71 2.74 2.55 5.19
N MET A 72 1.69 1.96 4.66
CA MET A 72 1.09 2.41 3.42
C MET A 72 -0.40 2.09 3.39
N GLN A 73 -1.20 3.04 2.92
CA GLN A 73 -2.57 2.77 2.50
C GLN A 73 -2.60 2.81 0.97
N ALA A 74 -3.25 1.83 0.37
CA ALA A 74 -3.38 1.73 -1.08
C ALA A 74 -4.71 1.06 -1.46
N ARG A 75 -5.08 1.12 -2.74
CA ARG A 75 -6.15 0.29 -3.30
C ARG A 75 -5.53 -0.91 -3.99
N VAL A 76 -5.98 -2.09 -3.61
CA VAL A 76 -5.54 -3.35 -4.21
C VAL A 76 -6.79 -4.17 -4.52
N ALA A 77 -6.94 -4.62 -5.77
CA ALA A 77 -8.13 -5.36 -6.22
C ALA A 77 -9.44 -4.63 -5.86
N ASP A 78 -9.49 -3.31 -6.11
CA ASP A 78 -10.60 -2.39 -5.82
C ASP A 78 -10.97 -2.24 -4.34
N LYS A 79 -10.10 -2.68 -3.42
CA LYS A 79 -10.30 -2.56 -1.98
C LYS A 79 -9.27 -1.65 -1.33
N PRO A 80 -9.65 -0.81 -0.35
CA PRO A 80 -8.68 -0.10 0.46
C PRO A 80 -7.95 -1.09 1.39
N VAL A 81 -6.64 -1.02 1.39
CA VAL A 81 -5.75 -1.90 2.16
C VAL A 81 -4.75 -1.07 2.93
N VAL A 82 -4.45 -1.45 4.15
CA VAL A 82 -3.32 -0.93 4.91
C VAL A 82 -2.25 -2.00 5.00
N ILE A 83 -1.04 -1.65 4.57
CA ILE A 83 0.14 -2.52 4.64
C ILE A 83 1.09 -1.93 5.67
N VAL A 84 1.51 -2.75 6.63
CA VAL A 84 2.49 -2.40 7.66
C VAL A 84 3.60 -3.44 7.62
N LEU A 85 4.80 -3.00 7.26
CA LEU A 85 6.00 -3.83 7.22
C LEU A 85 7.01 -3.25 8.22
N LEU A 86 7.40 -4.06 9.17
CA LEU A 86 8.34 -3.69 10.22
C LEU A 86 9.59 -4.57 10.14
N ASP A 87 10.72 -4.02 10.54
CA ASP A 87 12.01 -4.70 10.64
C ASP A 87 12.42 -5.43 9.35
N SER A 88 12.20 -4.80 8.19
CA SER A 88 12.65 -5.37 6.92
C SER A 88 14.17 -5.25 6.77
N ALA A 89 14.81 -6.30 6.27
CA ALA A 89 16.26 -6.37 6.12
C ALA A 89 16.82 -5.32 5.14
N GLY A 90 16.06 -4.93 4.11
CA GLY A 90 16.51 -3.99 3.08
C GLY A 90 15.42 -3.10 2.53
N LYS A 91 15.81 -2.03 1.84
CA LYS A 91 14.88 -1.14 1.14
C LYS A 91 14.07 -1.90 0.09
N GLN A 92 14.70 -2.76 -0.66
CA GLN A 92 14.06 -3.56 -1.71
C GLN A 92 13.18 -4.68 -1.12
N THR A 93 13.51 -5.19 0.05
CA THR A 93 12.73 -6.22 0.73
C THR A 93 11.30 -5.74 1.00
N ARG A 94 11.12 -4.56 1.61
CA ARG A 94 9.78 -4.02 1.90
C ARG A 94 8.98 -3.71 0.63
N VAL A 95 9.65 -3.28 -0.45
CA VAL A 95 9.00 -3.08 -1.76
C VAL A 95 8.58 -4.42 -2.37
N GLY A 96 9.46 -5.42 -2.31
CA GLY A 96 9.16 -6.78 -2.76
C GLY A 96 8.02 -7.42 -1.98
N ASP A 97 7.99 -7.25 -0.66
CA ASP A 97 6.91 -7.76 0.20
C ASP A 97 5.57 -7.10 -0.11
N ALA A 98 5.53 -5.79 -0.29
CA ALA A 98 4.32 -5.09 -0.71
C ALA A 98 3.80 -5.63 -2.06
N ASN A 99 4.69 -5.84 -3.04
CA ASN A 99 4.32 -6.41 -4.33
C ASN A 99 3.82 -7.87 -4.22
N ARG A 100 4.39 -8.67 -3.32
CA ARG A 100 3.92 -10.05 -3.05
C ARG A 100 2.52 -10.04 -2.44
N ILE A 101 2.27 -9.17 -1.46
CA ILE A 101 0.95 -8.99 -0.84
C ILE A 101 -0.08 -8.59 -1.91
N LYS A 102 0.25 -7.59 -2.73
CA LYS A 102 -0.63 -7.13 -3.81
C LYS A 102 -1.00 -8.29 -4.76
N ARG A 103 -0.02 -9.01 -5.25
CA ARG A 103 -0.23 -10.15 -6.15
C ARG A 103 -1.08 -11.24 -5.52
N TRP A 104 -0.81 -11.58 -4.27
CA TRP A 104 -1.59 -12.56 -3.53
C TRP A 104 -3.06 -12.14 -3.41
N MET A 105 -3.34 -10.90 -3.08
CA MET A 105 -4.70 -10.39 -2.96
C MET A 105 -5.43 -10.41 -4.32
N GLU A 106 -4.77 -10.01 -5.39
CA GLU A 106 -5.34 -9.98 -6.75
C GLU A 106 -5.67 -11.40 -7.24
N THR A 107 -4.77 -12.35 -7.05
CA THR A 107 -4.99 -13.75 -7.49
C THR A 107 -6.08 -14.45 -6.66
N THR A 108 -6.15 -14.20 -5.37
CA THR A 108 -7.18 -14.77 -4.50
C THR A 108 -8.58 -14.28 -4.88
N GLN A 109 -8.71 -13.01 -5.28
CA GLN A 109 -9.98 -12.46 -5.73
C GLN A 109 -10.46 -13.04 -7.07
N VAL A 110 -9.55 -13.27 -8.00
CA VAL A 110 -9.87 -13.92 -9.29
C VAL A 110 -10.40 -15.34 -9.04
N SER A 111 -9.77 -16.09 -8.16
CA SER A 111 -10.21 -17.44 -7.77
C SER A 111 -11.64 -17.44 -7.21
N HIS A 112 -11.97 -16.53 -6.31
CA HIS A 112 -13.31 -16.42 -5.75
C HIS A 112 -14.38 -16.05 -6.79
N LYS A 113 -14.09 -15.14 -7.70
CA LYS A 113 -15.01 -14.75 -8.79
C LYS A 113 -15.28 -15.94 -9.70
N SER A 114 -14.25 -16.69 -10.08
CA SER A 114 -14.39 -17.89 -10.94
C SER A 114 -15.26 -18.96 -10.29
N THR A 115 -15.08 -19.22 -9.01
CA THR A 115 -15.85 -20.23 -8.26
C THR A 115 -17.33 -19.82 -8.15
N THR A 116 -17.61 -18.55 -7.96
CA THR A 116 -18.98 -18.04 -7.86
C THR A 116 -19.72 -18.17 -9.20
N HIS A 117 -19.09 -17.84 -10.31
CA HIS A 117 -19.67 -18.02 -11.63
C HIS A 117 -19.91 -19.50 -11.97
N ALA A 118 -18.96 -20.38 -11.64
CA ALA A 118 -19.12 -21.81 -11.88
C ALA A 118 -20.26 -22.45 -11.06
N LYS A 119 -20.56 -21.91 -9.88
CA LYS A 119 -21.68 -22.38 -9.05
C LYS A 119 -23.04 -21.86 -9.54
N LEU A 120 -23.09 -20.68 -10.12
CA LEU A 120 -24.35 -20.09 -10.61
C LEU A 120 -24.78 -20.64 -11.98
N GLY A 121 -23.85 -20.90 -12.87
CA GLY A 121 -24.12 -21.39 -14.22
C GLY A 121 -24.86 -22.73 -14.25
N PRO A 122 -24.37 -23.78 -13.61
CA PRO A 122 -25.05 -25.08 -13.61
C PRO A 122 -26.44 -25.07 -12.98
N LYS A 123 -26.63 -24.26 -11.94
CA LYS A 123 -27.95 -24.15 -11.30
C LYS A 123 -28.95 -23.41 -12.18
N GLY A 124 -28.52 -22.39 -12.89
CA GLY A 124 -29.37 -21.68 -13.84
C GLY A 124 -29.89 -22.59 -14.95
N VAL A 125 -29.03 -23.43 -15.51
CA VAL A 125 -29.38 -24.38 -16.55
C VAL A 125 -30.37 -25.44 -16.04
N ARG A 126 -30.19 -25.94 -14.82
CA ARG A 126 -31.08 -26.94 -14.24
C ARG A 126 -32.44 -26.39 -13.85
N LEU A 127 -32.50 -25.13 -13.43
CA LEU A 127 -33.77 -24.48 -13.07
C LEU A 127 -34.56 -24.07 -14.32
N ALA A 128 -33.93 -23.88 -15.44
CA ALA A 128 -34.55 -23.55 -16.71
C ALA A 128 -35.08 -24.79 -17.47
N GLY A 129 -34.58 -25.95 -17.11
CA GLY A 129 -35.02 -27.22 -17.64
C GLY A 129 -36.03 -27.92 -16.76
#